data_5c29814aa5905c46ea3b241eefef7095
#
_entry.id   5c29814aa5905c46ea3b241eefef7095
#
_cell.length_a   1.000
_cell.length_b   1.000
_cell.length_c   1.000
_cell.angle_alpha   90.00
_cell.angle_beta   90.00
_cell.angle_gamma   90.00
#
_symmetry.space_group_name_H-M   'P 1'
#
loop_
_entity.id
_entity.type
_entity.pdbx_description
1 polymer ?
#
loop_
_entity_poly.entity_id
_entity_poly.type
_entity_poly.pdbx_seq_one_letter_code
_entity_poly.pdbx_strand_id
1 'polypeptide(L)'
;IQLPGREVTVGDVVVLEAGDSICADGRLLECASLKCAESALTGESLPVEKDLADIDGDVPLGDRKNMVFSGCFVTYGRARFLVTSTGMHTEMGRIAALLKSTEEKKTPLQVSLDQFGRKLSNGILVICALLFAVSVFLRGENVMNAFLFAVALAVAAIPEALSSIVTIVLSFGTQKMAREHAIIRKLQAVEGLGSVSVICSDNTGTLTQNR
;
A
#
# COMPACT_ATOMS: atom_id res chain seq x y z
N ILE A 1 -9.29 33.75 -14.90
CA ILE A 1 -9.50 32.66 -15.85
C ILE A 1 -9.85 31.42 -15.01
N GLN A 2 -10.88 30.68 -15.38
CA GLN A 2 -11.15 29.37 -14.79
C GLN A 2 -10.40 28.29 -15.57
N LEU A 3 -9.58 27.53 -14.87
CA LEU A 3 -8.79 26.43 -15.44
C LEU A 3 -9.08 25.12 -14.68
N PRO A 4 -9.03 23.97 -15.36
CA PRO A 4 -9.03 22.68 -14.65
C PRO A 4 -7.81 22.57 -13.72
N GLY A 5 -7.98 22.03 -12.50
CA GLY A 5 -6.88 21.92 -11.53
C GLY A 5 -5.63 21.19 -12.03
N ARG A 6 -5.77 20.30 -13.04
CA ARG A 6 -4.66 19.60 -13.70
C ARG A 6 -3.77 20.49 -14.58
N GLU A 7 -4.22 21.69 -14.91
CA GLU A 7 -3.50 22.66 -15.76
C GLU A 7 -2.76 23.70 -14.92
N VAL A 8 -2.97 23.70 -13.60
CA VAL A 8 -2.29 24.60 -12.65
C VAL A 8 -0.82 24.21 -12.54
N THR A 9 0.06 25.22 -12.62
CA THR A 9 1.50 25.04 -12.57
C THR A 9 2.16 25.89 -11.49
N VAL A 10 3.39 25.54 -11.12
CA VAL A 10 4.18 26.31 -10.15
C VAL A 10 4.37 27.74 -10.64
N GLY A 11 4.09 28.71 -9.76
CA GLY A 11 4.13 30.14 -10.07
C GLY A 11 2.76 30.76 -10.37
N ASP A 12 1.71 29.96 -10.57
CA ASP A 12 0.36 30.47 -10.74
C ASP A 12 -0.17 31.05 -9.41
N VAL A 13 -1.06 32.05 -9.52
CA VAL A 13 -1.80 32.58 -8.38
C VAL A 13 -3.24 32.10 -8.47
N VAL A 14 -3.64 31.32 -7.49
CA VAL A 14 -4.99 30.72 -7.40
C VAL A 14 -5.82 31.43 -6.34
N VAL A 15 -7.08 31.68 -6.67
CA VAL A 15 -8.09 32.24 -5.76
C VAL A 15 -8.89 31.08 -5.14
N LEU A 16 -9.11 31.13 -3.84
CA LEU A 16 -9.88 30.16 -3.09
C LEU A 16 -11.07 30.83 -2.39
N GLU A 17 -12.19 30.13 -2.41
CA GLU A 17 -13.40 30.49 -1.67
C GLU A 17 -13.93 29.29 -0.87
N ALA A 18 -14.81 29.57 0.09
CA ALA A 18 -15.40 28.50 0.90
C ALA A 18 -16.14 27.47 0.02
N GLY A 19 -15.83 26.19 0.21
CA GLY A 19 -16.33 25.06 -0.59
C GLY A 19 -15.35 24.57 -1.66
N ASP A 20 -14.28 25.31 -1.95
CA ASP A 20 -13.29 24.90 -2.94
C ASP A 20 -12.40 23.78 -2.44
N SER A 21 -12.00 22.91 -3.39
CA SER A 21 -10.93 21.95 -3.21
C SER A 21 -9.60 22.54 -3.65
N ILE A 22 -8.58 22.41 -2.82
CA ILE A 22 -7.25 22.94 -3.09
C ILE A 22 -6.53 21.98 -4.03
N CYS A 23 -6.13 22.44 -5.20
CA CYS A 23 -5.57 21.63 -6.30
C CYS A 23 -4.04 21.46 -6.24
N ALA A 24 -3.34 22.31 -5.48
CA ALA A 24 -1.87 22.35 -5.42
C ALA A 24 -1.41 22.85 -4.04
N ASP A 25 -0.16 22.58 -3.69
CA ASP A 25 0.43 23.19 -2.49
C ASP A 25 0.89 24.61 -2.81
N GLY A 26 0.72 25.51 -1.85
CA GLY A 26 1.11 26.88 -2.07
C GLY A 26 1.21 27.76 -0.85
N ARG A 27 1.92 28.88 -1.01
CA ARG A 27 2.09 29.94 -0.01
C ARG A 27 0.95 30.94 -0.11
N LEU A 28 0.30 31.24 0.99
CA LEU A 28 -0.71 32.28 1.06
C LEU A 28 -0.10 33.66 0.78
N LEU A 29 -0.75 34.41 -0.10
CA LEU A 29 -0.45 35.81 -0.43
C LEU A 29 -1.47 36.76 0.21
N GLU A 30 -2.73 36.37 0.22
CA GLU A 30 -3.84 37.09 0.84
C GLU A 30 -4.74 36.09 1.55
N CYS A 31 -5.27 36.49 2.71
CA CYS A 31 -6.08 35.62 3.53
C CYS A 31 -7.15 36.47 4.27
N ALA A 32 -8.41 36.06 4.19
CA ALA A 32 -9.52 36.67 4.92
C ALA A 32 -10.29 35.58 5.64
N SER A 33 -9.99 35.39 6.93
CA SER A 33 -10.60 34.37 7.82
C SER A 33 -10.63 32.98 7.22
N LEU A 34 -9.54 32.58 6.52
CA LEU A 34 -9.48 31.29 5.85
C LEU A 34 -9.40 30.16 6.86
N LYS A 35 -10.25 29.15 6.69
CA LYS A 35 -10.20 27.89 7.44
C LYS A 35 -10.20 26.73 6.45
N CYS A 36 -9.24 25.82 6.62
CA CYS A 36 -9.05 24.65 5.76
C CYS A 36 -9.23 23.35 6.56
N ALA A 37 -9.98 22.41 6.01
CA ALA A 37 -10.03 21.04 6.53
C ALA A 37 -8.83 20.27 6.00
N GLU A 38 -7.88 19.95 6.87
CA GLU A 38 -6.61 19.30 6.54
C GLU A 38 -6.51 17.88 7.11
N SER A 39 -7.65 17.31 7.51
CA SER A 39 -7.72 15.96 8.12
C SER A 39 -7.07 14.87 7.29
N ALA A 40 -7.08 14.99 5.98
CA ALA A 40 -6.42 14.03 5.07
C ALA A 40 -4.89 14.01 5.21
N LEU A 41 -4.28 15.08 5.70
CA LEU A 41 -2.83 15.22 5.88
C LEU A 41 -2.40 15.14 7.35
N THR A 42 -3.18 15.76 8.24
CA THR A 42 -2.80 15.92 9.65
C THR A 42 -3.52 14.92 10.57
N GLY A 43 -4.62 14.32 10.11
CA GLY A 43 -5.50 13.49 10.94
C GLY A 43 -6.43 14.31 11.85
N GLU A 44 -6.27 15.63 11.93
CA GLU A 44 -7.08 16.50 12.79
C GLU A 44 -8.41 16.84 12.13
N SER A 45 -9.53 16.62 12.85
CA SER A 45 -10.87 16.84 12.31
C SER A 45 -11.30 18.30 12.27
N LEU A 46 -10.72 19.13 13.14
CA LEU A 46 -11.06 20.54 13.21
C LEU A 46 -10.40 21.33 12.08
N PRO A 47 -11.14 22.23 11.42
CA PRO A 47 -10.54 23.11 10.41
C PRO A 47 -9.45 23.99 11.01
N VAL A 48 -8.32 24.05 10.33
CA VAL A 48 -7.16 24.88 10.72
C VAL A 48 -7.38 26.30 10.22
N GLU A 49 -7.24 27.27 11.11
CA GLU A 49 -7.23 28.67 10.74
C GLU A 49 -5.88 29.08 10.16
N LYS A 50 -5.93 29.71 8.98
CA LYS A 50 -4.75 30.10 8.21
C LYS A 50 -4.44 31.57 8.38
N ASP A 51 -3.17 31.93 8.33
CA ASP A 51 -2.68 33.30 8.40
C ASP A 51 -1.51 33.53 7.43
N LEU A 52 -1.02 34.77 7.37
CA LEU A 52 0.08 35.17 6.49
C LEU A 52 1.43 35.28 7.21
N ALA A 53 1.45 35.03 8.52
CA ALA A 53 2.66 35.20 9.34
C ALA A 53 3.83 34.36 8.81
N ASP A 54 5.00 34.91 8.88
CA ASP A 54 6.19 34.14 8.59
C ASP A 54 6.47 33.16 9.74
N ILE A 55 6.89 31.96 9.37
CA ILE A 55 7.15 30.87 10.29
C ILE A 55 8.66 30.66 10.30
N ASP A 56 9.28 30.83 11.45
CA ASP A 56 10.71 30.62 11.61
C ASP A 56 11.01 29.14 11.85
N GLY A 57 11.96 28.61 11.08
CA GLY A 57 12.43 27.23 11.22
C GLY A 57 11.56 26.18 10.49
N ASP A 58 11.92 24.91 10.68
CA ASP A 58 11.18 23.79 10.13
C ASP A 58 10.12 23.33 11.13
N VAL A 59 8.84 23.54 10.78
CA VAL A 59 7.69 23.18 11.61
C VAL A 59 6.92 22.01 11.01
N PRO A 60 6.23 21.22 11.85
CA PRO A 60 5.33 20.16 11.36
C PRO A 60 4.30 20.67 10.37
N LEU A 61 3.81 19.79 9.52
CA LEU A 61 2.89 20.15 8.44
C LEU A 61 1.63 20.89 8.93
N GLY A 62 1.03 20.39 10.04
CA GLY A 62 -0.16 20.98 10.65
C GLY A 62 0.03 22.40 11.20
N ASP A 63 1.28 22.79 11.49
CA ASP A 63 1.62 24.10 12.05
C ASP A 63 1.97 25.14 10.95
N ARG A 64 2.03 24.70 9.67
CA ARG A 64 2.30 25.59 8.53
C ARG A 64 1.04 26.37 8.16
N LYS A 65 0.64 27.30 9.03
CA LYS A 65 -0.59 28.09 8.86
C LYS A 65 -0.57 29.04 7.66
N ASN A 66 0.61 29.36 7.16
CA ASN A 66 0.82 30.23 6.02
C ASN A 66 0.84 29.52 4.66
N MET A 67 0.52 28.24 4.65
CA MET A 67 0.45 27.41 3.44
C MET A 67 -0.91 26.71 3.34
N VAL A 68 -1.26 26.36 2.11
CA VAL A 68 -2.39 25.50 1.76
C VAL A 68 -1.89 24.26 1.03
N PHE A 69 -2.62 23.15 1.15
CA PHE A 69 -2.15 21.84 0.69
C PHE A 69 -3.16 21.19 -0.25
N SER A 70 -2.65 20.55 -1.27
CA SER A 70 -3.43 19.78 -2.24
C SER A 70 -4.25 18.67 -1.57
N GLY A 71 -5.50 18.50 -2.01
CA GLY A 71 -6.41 17.50 -1.47
C GLY A 71 -7.16 17.92 -0.21
N CYS A 72 -6.93 19.14 0.29
CA CYS A 72 -7.67 19.76 1.37
C CYS A 72 -8.84 20.61 0.85
N PHE A 73 -9.76 20.98 1.74
CA PHE A 73 -10.94 21.77 1.41
C PHE A 73 -10.99 23.08 2.20
N VAL A 74 -11.43 24.14 1.53
CA VAL A 74 -11.73 25.42 2.20
C VAL A 74 -13.11 25.31 2.86
N THR A 75 -13.15 25.42 4.18
CA THR A 75 -14.42 25.38 4.94
C THR A 75 -15.01 26.74 5.19
N TYR A 76 -14.16 27.78 5.25
CA TYR A 76 -14.60 29.15 5.50
C TYR A 76 -13.58 30.15 4.97
N GLY A 77 -14.06 31.37 4.61
CA GLY A 77 -13.23 32.48 4.20
C GLY A 77 -12.81 32.41 2.72
N ARG A 78 -11.83 33.25 2.38
CA ARG A 78 -11.26 33.37 1.03
C ARG A 78 -9.78 33.66 1.11
N ALA A 79 -9.05 33.27 0.07
CA ALA A 79 -7.62 33.50 -0.01
C ALA A 79 -7.11 33.60 -1.44
N ARG A 80 -5.89 34.10 -1.60
CA ARG A 80 -5.07 33.93 -2.78
C ARG A 80 -3.75 33.27 -2.39
N PHE A 81 -3.31 32.30 -3.14
CA PHE A 81 -2.03 31.63 -2.87
C PHE A 81 -1.20 31.47 -4.14
N LEU A 82 0.10 31.52 -3.96
CA LEU A 82 1.09 31.21 -5.00
C LEU A 82 1.36 29.71 -4.96
N VAL A 83 1.19 29.04 -6.09
CA VAL A 83 1.48 27.63 -6.25
C VAL A 83 2.99 27.37 -6.14
N THR A 84 3.39 26.56 -5.19
CA THR A 84 4.79 26.18 -4.95
C THR A 84 5.10 24.77 -5.38
N SER A 85 4.10 23.85 -5.35
CA SER A 85 4.27 22.46 -5.75
C SER A 85 2.99 21.89 -6.34
N THR A 86 3.14 21.00 -7.34
CA THR A 86 2.01 20.35 -8.02
C THR A 86 2.22 18.83 -8.13
N GLY A 87 1.13 18.08 -8.29
CA GLY A 87 1.15 16.64 -8.57
C GLY A 87 1.93 15.83 -7.52
N MET A 88 2.90 15.04 -7.96
CA MET A 88 3.71 14.18 -7.08
C MET A 88 4.70 14.94 -6.19
N HIS A 89 4.90 16.23 -6.41
CA HIS A 89 5.76 17.08 -5.57
C HIS A 89 5.02 17.76 -4.43
N THR A 90 3.68 17.63 -4.37
CA THR A 90 2.88 18.07 -3.23
C THR A 90 3.08 17.14 -2.02
N GLU A 91 2.71 17.59 -0.83
CA GLU A 91 2.77 16.74 0.38
C GLU A 91 1.91 15.48 0.22
N MET A 92 0.72 15.60 -0.36
CA MET A 92 -0.11 14.44 -0.71
C MET A 92 0.56 13.52 -1.74
N GLY A 93 1.24 14.09 -2.73
CA GLY A 93 2.03 13.37 -3.73
C GLY A 93 3.18 12.59 -3.11
N ARG A 94 3.88 13.17 -2.13
CA ARG A 94 4.96 12.48 -1.38
C ARG A 94 4.42 11.28 -0.61
N ILE A 95 3.27 11.42 0.06
CA ILE A 95 2.59 10.29 0.74
C ILE A 95 2.26 9.18 -0.26
N ALA A 96 1.68 9.55 -1.41
CA ALA A 96 1.34 8.59 -2.46
C ALA A 96 2.60 7.87 -3.01
N ALA A 97 3.72 8.58 -3.17
CA ALA A 97 5.00 8.01 -3.60
C ALA A 97 5.55 7.01 -2.56
N LEU A 98 5.50 7.36 -1.27
CA LEU A 98 5.91 6.47 -0.19
C LEU A 98 5.06 5.20 -0.14
N LEU A 99 3.74 5.32 -0.29
CA LEU A 99 2.84 4.16 -0.35
C LEU A 99 3.15 3.27 -1.56
N LYS A 100 3.45 3.86 -2.72
CA LYS A 100 3.79 3.12 -3.94
C LYS A 100 5.16 2.44 -3.87
N SER A 101 6.13 3.05 -3.18
CA SER A 101 7.48 2.51 -3.02
C SER A 101 7.57 1.38 -1.98
N THR A 102 6.52 1.18 -1.19
CA THR A 102 6.47 0.11 -0.20
C THR A 102 6.31 -1.23 -0.91
N GLU A 103 7.40 -2.00 -1.00
CA GLU A 103 7.36 -3.38 -1.51
C GLU A 103 6.46 -4.25 -0.64
N GLU A 104 5.65 -5.08 -1.29
CA GLU A 104 4.84 -6.09 -0.60
C GLU A 104 5.75 -7.17 -0.04
N LYS A 105 6.02 -7.13 1.24
CA LYS A 105 6.76 -8.19 1.93
C LYS A 105 5.93 -9.48 1.95
N LYS A 106 6.60 -10.60 1.64
CA LYS A 106 5.97 -11.93 1.77
C LYS A 106 5.58 -12.19 3.21
N THR A 107 4.46 -12.85 3.40
CA THR A 107 4.03 -13.27 4.74
C THR A 107 4.92 -14.40 5.27
N PRO A 108 4.99 -14.61 6.60
CA PRO A 108 5.74 -15.72 7.20
C PRO A 108 5.36 -17.09 6.61
N LEU A 109 4.06 -17.31 6.36
CA LEU A 109 3.56 -18.54 5.74
C LEU A 109 4.09 -18.70 4.30
N GLN A 110 4.04 -17.63 3.49
CA GLN A 110 4.57 -17.67 2.13
C GLN A 110 6.06 -18.02 2.10
N VAL A 111 6.84 -17.41 3.01
CA VAL A 111 8.27 -17.73 3.14
C VAL A 111 8.48 -19.19 3.53
N SER A 112 7.70 -19.71 4.49
CA SER A 112 7.78 -21.10 4.94
C SER A 112 7.38 -22.08 3.84
N LEU A 113 6.32 -21.77 3.07
CA LEU A 113 5.88 -22.57 1.93
C LEU A 113 6.89 -22.58 0.79
N ASP A 114 7.49 -21.43 0.47
CA ASP A 114 8.56 -21.34 -0.53
C ASP A 114 9.78 -22.19 -0.13
N GLN A 115 10.17 -22.14 1.16
CA GLN A 115 11.27 -22.96 1.67
C GLN A 115 10.95 -24.45 1.62
N PHE A 116 9.74 -24.83 2.02
CA PHE A 116 9.27 -26.21 1.96
C PHE A 116 9.25 -26.70 0.51
N GLY A 117 8.68 -25.92 -0.41
CA GLY A 117 8.62 -26.24 -1.82
C GLY A 117 10.01 -26.44 -2.43
N ARG A 118 10.99 -25.59 -2.11
CA ARG A 118 12.38 -25.74 -2.57
C ARG A 118 13.05 -27.02 -2.02
N LYS A 119 12.88 -27.31 -0.74
CA LYS A 119 13.44 -28.54 -0.13
C LYS A 119 12.82 -29.78 -0.75
N LEU A 120 11.51 -29.77 -0.96
CA LEU A 120 10.78 -30.88 -1.59
C LEU A 120 11.22 -31.08 -3.04
N SER A 121 11.30 -30.00 -3.84
CA SER A 121 11.75 -30.07 -5.23
C SER A 121 13.17 -30.61 -5.35
N ASN A 122 14.08 -30.17 -4.48
CA ASN A 122 15.44 -30.69 -4.46
C ASN A 122 15.48 -32.19 -4.12
N GLY A 123 14.66 -32.62 -3.13
CA GLY A 123 14.54 -34.04 -2.78
C GLY A 123 14.02 -34.89 -3.94
N ILE A 124 12.98 -34.42 -4.63
CA ILE A 124 12.40 -35.08 -5.81
C ILE A 124 13.46 -35.20 -6.92
N LEU A 125 14.19 -34.12 -7.22
CA LEU A 125 15.25 -34.14 -8.23
C LEU A 125 16.35 -35.19 -7.93
N VAL A 126 16.76 -35.26 -6.67
CA VAL A 126 17.77 -36.27 -6.24
C VAL A 126 17.21 -37.69 -6.43
N ILE A 127 15.96 -37.94 -6.02
CA ILE A 127 15.32 -39.26 -6.19
C ILE A 127 15.19 -39.61 -7.68
N CYS A 128 14.73 -38.68 -8.51
CA CYS A 128 14.60 -38.89 -9.95
C CYS A 128 15.98 -39.19 -10.61
N ALA A 129 17.03 -38.44 -10.23
CA ALA A 129 18.39 -38.69 -10.73
C ALA A 129 18.90 -40.05 -10.31
N LEU A 130 18.67 -40.49 -9.07
CA LEU A 130 19.02 -41.81 -8.57
C LEU A 130 18.29 -42.91 -9.34
N LEU A 131 16.97 -42.78 -9.52
CA LEU A 131 16.17 -43.76 -10.27
C LEU A 131 16.60 -43.83 -11.75
N PHE A 132 16.85 -42.68 -12.37
CA PHE A 132 17.42 -42.63 -13.71
C PHE A 132 18.73 -43.38 -13.80
N ALA A 133 19.67 -43.13 -12.90
CA ALA A 133 20.96 -43.79 -12.87
C ALA A 133 20.82 -45.33 -12.68
N VAL A 134 19.95 -45.74 -11.75
CA VAL A 134 19.67 -47.17 -11.51
C VAL A 134 19.05 -47.83 -12.75
N SER A 135 18.09 -47.20 -13.41
CA SER A 135 17.47 -47.73 -14.63
C SER A 135 18.48 -47.92 -15.79
N VAL A 136 19.35 -46.95 -16.00
CA VAL A 136 20.34 -47.00 -17.06
C VAL A 136 21.48 -47.96 -16.72
N PHE A 137 22.08 -47.86 -15.54
CA PHE A 137 23.32 -48.59 -15.22
C PHE A 137 23.10 -50.01 -14.68
N LEU A 138 22.03 -50.26 -13.90
CA LEU A 138 21.76 -51.56 -13.33
C LEU A 138 20.80 -52.40 -14.16
N ARG A 139 19.80 -51.79 -14.81
CA ARG A 139 18.78 -52.48 -15.59
C ARG A 139 19.10 -52.53 -17.09
N GLY A 140 20.02 -51.70 -17.57
CA GLY A 140 20.35 -51.63 -18.98
C GLY A 140 19.23 -51.12 -19.87
N GLU A 141 18.28 -50.34 -19.30
CA GLU A 141 17.18 -49.79 -20.06
C GLU A 141 17.63 -48.71 -21.04
N ASN A 142 16.83 -48.49 -22.08
CA ASN A 142 17.10 -47.44 -23.04
C ASN A 142 17.08 -46.08 -22.34
N VAL A 143 18.13 -45.28 -22.50
CA VAL A 143 18.31 -43.95 -21.87
C VAL A 143 17.09 -43.06 -22.06
N MET A 144 16.45 -43.10 -23.25
CA MET A 144 15.27 -42.31 -23.54
C MET A 144 14.08 -42.72 -22.68
N ASN A 145 13.86 -44.04 -22.50
CA ASN A 145 12.74 -44.53 -21.68
C ASN A 145 12.96 -44.21 -20.19
N ALA A 146 14.18 -44.39 -19.69
CA ALA A 146 14.55 -44.04 -18.33
C ALA A 146 14.40 -42.53 -18.07
N PHE A 147 14.75 -41.68 -19.05
CA PHE A 147 14.56 -40.23 -18.96
C PHE A 147 13.09 -39.85 -18.91
N LEU A 148 12.26 -40.39 -19.83
CA LEU A 148 10.82 -40.13 -19.85
C LEU A 148 10.15 -40.56 -18.54
N PHE A 149 10.53 -41.69 -17.98
CA PHE A 149 10.03 -42.17 -16.69
C PHE A 149 10.43 -41.23 -15.56
N ALA A 150 11.68 -40.78 -15.49
CA ALA A 150 12.17 -39.86 -14.49
C ALA A 150 11.45 -38.50 -14.56
N VAL A 151 11.20 -37.99 -15.76
CA VAL A 151 10.42 -36.76 -16.00
C VAL A 151 8.96 -36.91 -15.55
N ALA A 152 8.30 -38.01 -15.95
CA ALA A 152 6.93 -38.29 -15.54
C ALA A 152 6.79 -38.37 -14.01
N LEU A 153 7.75 -39.01 -13.35
CA LEU A 153 7.80 -39.10 -11.90
C LEU A 153 8.01 -37.74 -11.26
N ALA A 154 8.90 -36.91 -11.80
CA ALA A 154 9.14 -35.56 -11.30
C ALA A 154 7.89 -34.69 -11.39
N VAL A 155 7.17 -34.74 -12.51
CA VAL A 155 5.90 -34.01 -12.68
C VAL A 155 4.83 -34.54 -11.74
N ALA A 156 4.67 -35.85 -11.59
CA ALA A 156 3.67 -36.44 -10.69
C ALA A 156 3.92 -36.13 -9.20
N ALA A 157 5.17 -35.88 -8.83
CA ALA A 157 5.57 -35.58 -7.45
C ALA A 157 5.37 -34.09 -7.05
N ILE A 158 5.02 -33.19 -7.99
CA ILE A 158 4.77 -31.78 -7.69
C ILE A 158 3.43 -31.65 -6.93
N PRO A 159 3.43 -31.10 -5.71
CA PRO A 159 2.20 -30.96 -4.92
C PRO A 159 1.37 -29.73 -5.37
N GLU A 160 0.72 -29.83 -6.53
CA GLU A 160 -0.08 -28.71 -7.09
C GLU A 160 -1.21 -28.25 -6.16
N ALA A 161 -1.75 -29.17 -5.37
CA ALA A 161 -2.84 -28.87 -4.45
C ALA A 161 -2.44 -27.95 -3.27
N LEU A 162 -1.13 -27.80 -2.97
CA LEU A 162 -0.69 -27.07 -1.76
C LEU A 162 -1.11 -25.61 -1.79
N SER A 163 -0.87 -24.90 -2.89
CA SER A 163 -1.26 -23.50 -3.04
C SER A 163 -2.78 -23.30 -3.04
N SER A 164 -3.52 -24.23 -3.63
CA SER A 164 -4.98 -24.21 -3.66
C SER A 164 -5.57 -24.40 -2.27
N ILE A 165 -5.05 -25.35 -1.49
CA ILE A 165 -5.49 -25.59 -0.12
C ILE A 165 -5.26 -24.35 0.76
N VAL A 166 -4.08 -23.74 0.67
CA VAL A 166 -3.76 -22.49 1.42
C VAL A 166 -4.75 -21.39 1.05
N THR A 167 -5.03 -21.19 -0.23
CA THR A 167 -5.98 -20.18 -0.70
C THR A 167 -7.39 -20.44 -0.15
N ILE A 168 -7.84 -21.68 -0.14
CA ILE A 168 -9.16 -22.07 0.39
C ILE A 168 -9.23 -21.78 1.89
N VAL A 169 -8.21 -22.17 2.66
CA VAL A 169 -8.17 -21.95 4.12
C VAL A 169 -8.18 -20.45 4.45
N LEU A 170 -7.38 -19.64 3.73
CA LEU A 170 -7.38 -18.19 3.90
C LEU A 170 -8.75 -17.57 3.51
N SER A 171 -9.41 -18.12 2.48
CA SER A 171 -10.75 -17.69 2.08
C SER A 171 -11.80 -17.93 3.18
N PHE A 172 -11.76 -19.07 3.87
CA PHE A 172 -12.62 -19.31 5.03
C PHE A 172 -12.33 -18.34 6.18
N GLY A 173 -11.05 -18.05 6.43
CA GLY A 173 -10.64 -17.03 7.41
C GLY A 173 -11.22 -15.64 7.07
N THR A 174 -11.10 -15.23 5.82
CA THR A 174 -11.65 -13.95 5.33
C THR A 174 -13.17 -13.91 5.47
N GLN A 175 -13.87 -15.00 5.14
CA GLN A 175 -15.33 -15.08 5.27
C GLN A 175 -15.76 -14.95 6.74
N LYS A 176 -15.04 -15.58 7.67
CA LYS A 176 -15.32 -15.46 9.10
C LYS A 176 -15.12 -14.02 9.58
N MET A 177 -14.04 -13.37 9.17
CA MET A 177 -13.77 -11.96 9.52
C MET A 177 -14.81 -11.00 8.94
N ALA A 178 -15.27 -11.25 7.70
CA ALA A 178 -16.33 -10.46 7.09
C ALA A 178 -17.64 -10.53 7.86
N ARG A 179 -17.97 -11.68 8.49
CA ARG A 179 -19.13 -11.80 9.38
C ARG A 179 -19.01 -10.98 10.65
N GLU A 180 -17.79 -10.73 11.10
CA GLU A 180 -17.46 -9.85 12.24
C GLU A 180 -17.23 -8.38 11.78
N HIS A 181 -17.72 -8.01 10.61
CA HIS A 181 -17.63 -6.67 10.01
C HIS A 181 -16.19 -6.19 9.73
N ALA A 182 -15.21 -7.10 9.71
CA ALA A 182 -13.83 -6.80 9.34
C ALA A 182 -13.62 -6.99 7.83
N ILE A 183 -13.33 -5.90 7.11
CA ILE A 183 -13.10 -5.94 5.66
C ILE A 183 -11.62 -6.17 5.37
N ILE A 184 -11.30 -7.32 4.82
CA ILE A 184 -9.95 -7.68 4.43
C ILE A 184 -9.75 -7.41 2.94
N ARG A 185 -8.80 -6.56 2.59
CA ARG A 185 -8.47 -6.22 1.20
C ARG A 185 -7.54 -7.23 0.52
N LYS A 186 -6.67 -7.90 1.30
CA LYS A 186 -5.71 -8.88 0.79
C LYS A 186 -5.85 -10.18 1.58
N LEU A 187 -5.98 -11.29 0.86
CA LEU A 187 -6.22 -12.61 1.47
C LEU A 187 -5.08 -13.00 2.44
N GLN A 188 -3.84 -12.65 2.10
CA GLN A 188 -2.65 -12.92 2.91
C GLN A 188 -2.64 -12.15 4.24
N ALA A 189 -3.38 -11.03 4.34
CA ALA A 189 -3.45 -10.26 5.59
C ALA A 189 -4.14 -11.02 6.73
N VAL A 190 -5.00 -12.00 6.40
CA VAL A 190 -5.68 -12.85 7.39
C VAL A 190 -4.68 -13.62 8.25
N GLU A 191 -3.66 -14.19 7.62
CA GLU A 191 -2.59 -14.91 8.33
C GLU A 191 -1.74 -13.95 9.17
N GLY A 192 -1.38 -12.78 8.58
CA GLY A 192 -0.58 -11.78 9.27
C GLY A 192 -1.20 -11.32 10.59
N LEU A 193 -2.54 -11.19 10.65
CA LEU A 193 -3.25 -10.77 11.87
C LEU A 193 -3.05 -11.71 13.06
N GLY A 194 -2.84 -13.00 12.82
CA GLY A 194 -2.57 -13.98 13.88
C GLY A 194 -1.16 -13.90 14.47
N SER A 195 -0.23 -13.20 13.82
CA SER A 195 1.19 -13.15 14.18
C SER A 195 1.73 -11.73 14.40
N VAL A 196 0.85 -10.73 14.50
CA VAL A 196 1.27 -9.34 14.73
C VAL A 196 1.83 -9.15 16.14
N SER A 197 2.95 -8.45 16.23
CA SER A 197 3.57 -8.02 17.49
C SER A 197 3.32 -6.54 17.79
N VAL A 198 2.92 -5.75 16.78
CA VAL A 198 2.68 -4.31 16.90
C VAL A 198 1.38 -3.97 16.19
N ILE A 199 0.51 -3.23 16.86
CA ILE A 199 -0.74 -2.71 16.31
C ILE A 199 -0.64 -1.19 16.27
N CYS A 200 -0.68 -0.63 15.06
CA CYS A 200 -0.78 0.81 14.84
C CYS A 200 -2.23 1.15 14.51
N SER A 201 -2.88 1.91 15.37
CA SER A 201 -4.26 2.35 15.17
C SER A 201 -4.32 3.85 15.02
N ASP A 202 -5.13 4.30 14.07
CA ASP A 202 -5.53 5.71 14.00
C ASP A 202 -6.44 6.04 15.19
N ASN A 203 -6.36 7.28 15.69
CA ASN A 203 -7.16 7.74 16.83
C ASN A 203 -8.46 8.37 16.37
N THR A 204 -8.36 9.35 15.46
CA THR A 204 -9.48 10.19 15.05
C THR A 204 -10.40 9.47 14.09
N GLY A 205 -11.65 9.27 14.48
CA GLY A 205 -12.65 8.54 13.68
C GLY A 205 -12.51 7.02 13.70
N THR A 206 -11.47 6.47 14.34
CA THR A 206 -11.23 5.03 14.51
C THR A 206 -11.45 4.58 15.94
N LEU A 207 -10.69 5.13 16.90
CA LEU A 207 -10.86 4.88 18.34
C LEU A 207 -11.83 5.87 18.98
N THR A 208 -11.96 7.07 18.41
CA THR A 208 -12.87 8.11 18.85
C THR A 208 -13.93 8.38 17.80
N GLN A 209 -15.11 8.87 18.24
CA GLN A 209 -16.12 9.38 17.33
C GLN A 209 -15.71 10.78 16.87
N ASN A 210 -15.68 10.98 15.56
CA ASN A 210 -15.39 12.27 14.94
C ASN A 210 -16.64 13.19 15.04
N ARG A 211 -16.96 13.67 16.25
CA ARG A 211 -18.11 14.54 16.54
C ARG A 211 -17.63 15.77 17.28
#